data_d1a7f537304ec7c58c192428d2784c88
#
_entry.id   d1a7f537304ec7c58c192428d2784c88
#
_cell.length_a   1.000
_cell.length_b   1.000
_cell.length_c   1.000
_cell.angle_alpha   90.00
_cell.angle_beta   90.00
_cell.angle_gamma   90.00
#
_symmetry.space_group_name_H-M   'P 1'
#
loop_
_entity.id
_entity.type
_entity.pdbx_description
1 polymer ?
#
loop_
_entity_poly.entity_id
_entity_poly.type
_entity_poly.pdbx_seq_one_letter_code
_entity_poly.pdbx_strand_id
1 'polypeptide(L)'
;MIDTAVLWVRAEANIRAGRHADALVHLRHLVEVVDRIDFEYEEWLRAMAESLRALAHWREAAACTAYLGATDSPSPDAFAAAVAAVEGGDEGALRGMRLQGIYLARAGHHATAAQWFAAARMPVHQAIALERAGDDAAASELWQLIMSADELRERRYELALAKINYGLCLLRMKHERARAALADATTAVEEVADWFETEGLRERAFDCYQLLARIGSEAGAFENVAEGYLNSVRILRNDGLKLDALRLYEALVTLARRAGEHHAAAGILREAADYCTRAALPYADDLRLRSAEAWVKTATEAQQAGHPLQMVENAYLAAAEGFASVRAYRQVVEVYGRLAALELPTKSRERYRRLVDRLGNEQQDAPRPVPVPEFLKQLPEYEEVWYVDLAEWELDGDPGLIAAGVMADRRFPDFVRRHALLLVLDLERRGGQAPAVDVIRRLESIRAYPVIAALERLYLSPDANVREAVAAAMGSLRFKRSFSLVGEGLRDDDSSVREAAAASTTRLVFPHAFEPLRRIFSLRDLPDAEKARTAAVRAIGKINTAPALEFLCDRLRENDKVFAELALHALRELTNSELLPYLRHQVELVPPAYRAVLEDTARRLERRMR
;
A
#
# COMPACT_ATOMS: atom_id res chain seq x y z
N MET A 1 -26.70 34.69 14.75
CA MET A 1 -26.18 34.60 13.37
C MET A 1 -25.16 35.72 13.25
N ILE A 2 -23.89 35.40 12.98
CA ILE A 2 -22.83 36.40 12.80
C ILE A 2 -23.00 36.94 11.41
N ASP A 3 -23.07 38.28 11.30
CA ASP A 3 -23.18 38.94 10.01
C ASP A 3 -21.78 39.00 9.36
N THR A 4 -21.54 38.08 8.44
CA THR A 4 -20.27 37.95 7.71
C THR A 4 -19.95 39.20 6.89
N ALA A 5 -20.98 39.89 6.34
CA ALA A 5 -20.81 41.12 5.57
C ALA A 5 -20.27 42.25 6.43
N VAL A 6 -20.75 42.40 7.68
CA VAL A 6 -20.24 43.41 8.62
C VAL A 6 -18.76 43.12 9.00
N LEU A 7 -18.42 41.85 9.23
CA LEU A 7 -17.03 41.47 9.54
C LEU A 7 -16.10 41.74 8.36
N TRP A 8 -16.55 41.46 7.15
CA TRP A 8 -15.77 41.72 5.93
C TRP A 8 -15.51 43.21 5.72
N VAL A 9 -16.55 44.03 5.79
CA VAL A 9 -16.40 45.48 5.67
C VAL A 9 -15.42 46.07 6.70
N ARG A 10 -15.44 45.58 7.94
CA ARG A 10 -14.48 45.97 8.97
C ARG A 10 -13.06 45.53 8.66
N ALA A 11 -12.89 44.31 8.15
CA ALA A 11 -11.58 43.80 7.75
C ALA A 11 -10.99 44.65 6.62
N GLU A 12 -11.75 44.93 5.55
CA GLU A 12 -11.31 45.81 4.46
C GLU A 12 -10.94 47.23 4.92
N ALA A 13 -11.76 47.81 5.78
CA ALA A 13 -11.46 49.15 6.31
C ALA A 13 -10.13 49.19 7.09
N ASN A 14 -9.85 48.11 7.85
CA ASN A 14 -8.59 47.98 8.58
C ASN A 14 -7.40 47.77 7.65
N ILE A 15 -7.53 46.93 6.60
CA ILE A 15 -6.48 46.73 5.59
C ILE A 15 -6.15 48.05 4.88
N ARG A 16 -7.16 48.77 4.41
CA ARG A 16 -6.96 50.08 3.76
C ARG A 16 -6.29 51.10 4.66
N ALA A 17 -6.48 50.97 5.98
CA ALA A 17 -5.84 51.85 7.00
C ALA A 17 -4.46 51.32 7.45
N GLY A 18 -3.94 50.22 6.88
CA GLY A 18 -2.67 49.60 7.28
C GLY A 18 -2.72 48.90 8.65
N ARG A 19 -3.89 48.73 9.24
CA ARG A 19 -4.09 48.07 10.54
C ARG A 19 -4.28 46.56 10.35
N HIS A 20 -3.25 45.87 9.85
CA HIS A 20 -3.31 44.46 9.49
C HIS A 20 -3.63 43.54 10.68
N ALA A 21 -3.15 43.84 11.89
CA ALA A 21 -3.45 43.07 13.10
C ALA A 21 -4.95 43.09 13.44
N ASP A 22 -5.60 44.25 13.34
CA ASP A 22 -7.04 44.37 13.57
C ASP A 22 -7.86 43.68 12.47
N ALA A 23 -7.38 43.76 11.23
CA ALA A 23 -8.01 43.04 10.11
C ALA A 23 -8.01 41.52 10.33
N LEU A 24 -6.89 40.96 10.80
CA LEU A 24 -6.78 39.51 11.05
C LEU A 24 -7.79 39.00 12.08
N VAL A 25 -8.18 39.77 13.06
CA VAL A 25 -9.22 39.37 14.04
C VAL A 25 -10.52 39.06 13.33
N HIS A 26 -10.92 39.93 12.39
CA HIS A 26 -12.16 39.74 11.63
C HIS A 26 -12.04 38.64 10.57
N LEU A 27 -10.91 38.58 9.86
CA LEU A 27 -10.64 37.60 8.81
C LEU A 27 -10.58 36.17 9.37
N ARG A 28 -9.91 35.96 10.50
CA ARG A 28 -9.88 34.64 11.17
C ARG A 28 -11.28 34.18 11.53
N HIS A 29 -12.08 35.09 12.07
CA HIS A 29 -13.46 34.77 12.44
C HIS A 29 -14.30 34.37 11.22
N LEU A 30 -14.16 35.07 10.08
CA LEU A 30 -14.80 34.74 8.83
C LEU A 30 -14.41 33.34 8.34
N VAL A 31 -13.13 33.03 8.32
CA VAL A 31 -12.59 31.74 7.84
C VAL A 31 -13.01 30.56 8.74
N GLU A 32 -13.11 30.78 10.06
CA GLU A 32 -13.47 29.73 11.03
C GLU A 32 -14.98 29.37 11.00
N VAL A 33 -15.86 30.36 10.79
CA VAL A 33 -17.31 30.24 11.00
C VAL A 33 -18.08 29.76 9.77
N VAL A 34 -17.53 29.92 8.57
CA VAL A 34 -18.24 29.58 7.33
C VAL A 34 -18.17 28.08 7.05
N ASP A 35 -19.34 27.44 6.99
CA ASP A 35 -19.45 26.00 6.71
C ASP A 35 -19.33 25.65 5.21
N ARG A 36 -19.58 26.62 4.34
CA ARG A 36 -19.59 26.41 2.88
C ARG A 36 -18.48 27.24 2.23
N ILE A 37 -17.69 26.57 1.41
CA ILE A 37 -16.65 27.21 0.59
C ILE A 37 -17.33 27.81 -0.64
N ASP A 38 -17.21 29.12 -0.79
CA ASP A 38 -17.66 29.87 -1.95
C ASP A 38 -16.60 30.88 -2.41
N PHE A 39 -16.96 31.71 -3.38
CA PHE A 39 -16.07 32.71 -3.93
C PHE A 39 -15.60 33.76 -2.89
N GLU A 40 -16.45 34.10 -1.94
CA GLU A 40 -16.13 35.05 -0.87
C GLU A 40 -15.08 34.49 0.08
N TYR A 41 -15.10 33.17 0.33
CA TYR A 41 -14.11 32.50 1.16
C TYR A 41 -12.69 32.63 0.60
N GLU A 42 -12.52 32.50 -0.70
CA GLU A 42 -11.23 32.71 -1.35
C GLU A 42 -10.75 34.16 -1.24
N GLU A 43 -11.64 35.12 -1.34
CA GLU A 43 -11.32 36.54 -1.19
C GLU A 43 -10.83 36.86 0.22
N TRP A 44 -11.50 36.33 1.24
CA TRP A 44 -11.09 36.47 2.64
C TRP A 44 -9.72 35.86 2.90
N LEU A 45 -9.43 34.70 2.32
CA LEU A 45 -8.12 34.07 2.45
C LEU A 45 -7.00 34.85 1.75
N ARG A 46 -7.27 35.47 0.59
CA ARG A 46 -6.30 36.36 -0.08
C ARG A 46 -5.97 37.57 0.79
N ALA A 47 -7.00 38.23 1.31
CA ALA A 47 -6.84 39.36 2.22
C ALA A 47 -6.12 38.97 3.52
N MET A 48 -6.42 37.76 4.01
CA MET A 48 -5.72 37.21 5.19
C MET A 48 -4.25 36.95 4.89
N ALA A 49 -3.91 36.34 3.76
CA ALA A 49 -2.51 36.09 3.37
C ALA A 49 -1.72 37.38 3.21
N GLU A 50 -2.32 38.44 2.63
CA GLU A 50 -1.72 39.76 2.52
C GLU A 50 -1.44 40.38 3.89
N SER A 51 -2.42 40.40 4.78
CA SER A 51 -2.28 40.91 6.13
C SER A 51 -1.24 40.16 6.96
N LEU A 52 -1.18 38.83 6.82
CA LEU A 52 -0.19 38.00 7.48
C LEU A 52 1.23 38.28 6.97
N ARG A 53 1.43 38.51 5.67
CA ARG A 53 2.74 38.90 5.10
C ARG A 53 3.18 40.24 5.63
N ALA A 54 2.27 41.22 5.71
CA ALA A 54 2.59 42.56 6.24
C ALA A 54 3.05 42.51 7.71
N LEU A 55 2.62 41.50 8.45
CA LEU A 55 3.00 41.27 9.85
C LEU A 55 4.14 40.25 10.02
N ALA A 56 4.78 39.82 8.93
CA ALA A 56 5.82 38.78 8.90
C ALA A 56 5.39 37.41 9.46
N HIS A 57 4.09 37.12 9.43
CA HIS A 57 3.54 35.78 9.75
C HIS A 57 3.61 34.84 8.52
N TRP A 58 4.84 34.53 8.10
CA TRP A 58 5.13 33.84 6.84
C TRP A 58 4.46 32.48 6.70
N ARG A 59 4.41 31.69 7.77
CA ARG A 59 3.87 30.33 7.76
C ARG A 59 2.36 30.32 7.55
N GLU A 60 1.63 31.17 8.27
CA GLU A 60 0.18 31.31 8.09
C GLU A 60 -0.15 31.86 6.70
N ALA A 61 0.64 32.83 6.22
CA ALA A 61 0.46 33.39 4.87
C ALA A 61 0.67 32.32 3.79
N ALA A 62 1.71 31.50 3.93
CA ALA A 62 1.96 30.39 3.02
C ALA A 62 0.81 29.36 3.04
N ALA A 63 0.24 29.07 4.21
CA ALA A 63 -0.89 28.16 4.34
C ALA A 63 -2.14 28.66 3.58
N CYS A 64 -2.48 29.95 3.74
CA CYS A 64 -3.60 30.55 2.99
C CYS A 64 -3.36 30.49 1.48
N THR A 65 -2.14 30.80 1.03
CA THR A 65 -1.77 30.77 -0.40
C THR A 65 -1.84 29.33 -0.95
N ALA A 66 -1.34 28.35 -0.19
CA ALA A 66 -1.38 26.95 -0.55
C ALA A 66 -2.81 26.44 -0.74
N TYR A 67 -3.71 26.77 0.17
CA TYR A 67 -5.12 26.41 0.06
C TYR A 67 -5.76 26.96 -1.21
N LEU A 68 -5.51 28.23 -1.52
CA LEU A 68 -6.06 28.88 -2.72
C LEU A 68 -5.60 28.23 -4.01
N GLY A 69 -4.50 27.47 -3.96
CA GLY A 69 -3.89 26.92 -5.16
C GLY A 69 -3.45 28.06 -6.11
N ALA A 70 -3.13 29.21 -5.53
CA ALA A 70 -2.68 30.35 -6.30
C ALA A 70 -1.46 29.95 -7.11
N THR A 71 -1.55 30.08 -8.42
CA THR A 71 -0.46 29.85 -9.36
C THR A 71 0.63 30.90 -9.26
N ASP A 72 0.37 31.94 -8.47
CA ASP A 72 1.30 33.03 -8.26
C ASP A 72 2.44 32.56 -7.38
N SER A 73 3.48 32.09 -8.04
CA SER A 73 4.80 31.96 -7.39
C SER A 73 5.10 33.28 -6.69
N PRO A 74 5.49 33.29 -5.41
CA PRO A 74 5.92 34.51 -4.77
C PRO A 74 6.92 35.21 -5.67
N SER A 75 6.82 36.53 -5.76
CA SER A 75 7.73 37.33 -6.60
C SER A 75 9.19 37.00 -6.24
N PRO A 76 10.13 37.13 -7.17
CA PRO A 76 11.57 36.97 -6.86
C PRO A 76 12.02 37.79 -5.66
N ASP A 77 11.45 39.01 -5.47
CA ASP A 77 11.74 39.85 -4.33
C ASP A 77 11.23 39.27 -3.00
N ALA A 78 10.02 38.64 -3.02
CA ALA A 78 9.49 37.96 -1.85
C ALA A 78 10.31 36.71 -1.49
N PHE A 79 10.80 35.97 -2.48
CA PHE A 79 11.72 34.87 -2.26
C PHE A 79 13.05 35.35 -1.65
N ALA A 80 13.67 36.38 -2.23
CA ALA A 80 14.93 36.95 -1.73
C ALA A 80 14.77 37.48 -0.30
N ALA A 81 13.65 38.13 0.02
CA ALA A 81 13.35 38.62 1.37
C ALA A 81 13.19 37.47 2.38
N ALA A 82 12.51 36.36 1.98
CA ALA A 82 12.38 35.21 2.83
C ALA A 82 13.73 34.50 3.06
N VAL A 83 14.58 34.40 2.04
CA VAL A 83 15.95 33.85 2.17
C VAL A 83 16.75 34.69 3.14
N ALA A 84 16.74 36.01 3.01
CA ALA A 84 17.46 36.94 3.91
C ALA A 84 16.96 36.82 5.37
N ALA A 85 15.65 36.63 5.57
CA ALA A 85 15.08 36.40 6.91
C ALA A 85 15.56 35.09 7.52
N VAL A 86 15.59 33.99 6.73
CA VAL A 86 16.12 32.69 7.16
C VAL A 86 17.60 32.76 7.50
N GLU A 87 18.40 33.46 6.69
CA GLU A 87 19.82 33.71 6.97
C GLU A 87 20.01 34.54 8.25
N GLY A 88 19.09 35.45 8.54
CA GLY A 88 19.00 36.22 9.79
C GLY A 88 18.53 35.42 11.01
N GLY A 89 18.17 34.14 10.84
CA GLY A 89 17.74 33.26 11.93
C GLY A 89 16.23 33.30 12.24
N ASP A 90 15.40 33.83 11.34
CA ASP A 90 13.94 33.83 11.50
C ASP A 90 13.37 32.42 11.23
N GLU A 91 13.03 31.71 12.30
CA GLU A 91 12.39 30.37 12.21
C GLU A 91 11.00 30.43 11.56
N GLY A 92 10.27 31.53 11.71
CA GLY A 92 8.97 31.71 11.06
C GLY A 92 9.11 31.76 9.55
N ALA A 93 10.13 32.50 9.05
CA ALA A 93 10.47 32.54 7.63
C ALA A 93 10.89 31.15 7.12
N LEU A 94 11.72 30.42 7.87
CA LEU A 94 12.12 29.03 7.52
C LEU A 94 10.91 28.12 7.37
N ARG A 95 9.99 28.15 8.33
CA ARG A 95 8.76 27.36 8.28
C ARG A 95 7.85 27.79 7.14
N GLY A 96 7.73 29.09 6.88
CA GLY A 96 6.98 29.61 5.73
C GLY A 96 7.55 29.14 4.40
N MET A 97 8.87 29.10 4.25
CA MET A 97 9.54 28.59 3.06
C MET A 97 9.28 27.08 2.84
N ARG A 98 9.32 26.28 3.91
CA ARG A 98 8.98 24.84 3.84
C ARG A 98 7.56 24.63 3.33
N LEU A 99 6.58 25.36 3.87
CA LEU A 99 5.19 25.29 3.43
C LEU A 99 5.03 25.70 1.96
N GLN A 100 5.68 26.78 1.55
CA GLN A 100 5.60 27.26 0.17
C GLN A 100 6.22 26.26 -0.81
N GLY A 101 7.33 25.60 -0.43
CA GLY A 101 7.94 24.53 -1.21
C GLY A 101 6.98 23.35 -1.41
N ILE A 102 6.32 22.87 -0.35
CA ILE A 102 5.31 21.81 -0.42
C ILE A 102 4.14 22.20 -1.32
N TYR A 103 3.66 23.43 -1.19
CA TYR A 103 2.60 23.97 -2.04
C TYR A 103 2.98 23.90 -3.53
N LEU A 104 4.14 24.46 -3.87
CA LEU A 104 4.62 24.48 -5.25
C LEU A 104 4.80 23.07 -5.83
N ALA A 105 5.35 22.14 -5.03
CA ALA A 105 5.50 20.74 -5.43
C ALA A 105 4.15 20.07 -5.71
N ARG A 106 3.15 20.27 -4.87
CA ARG A 106 1.80 19.72 -5.04
C ARG A 106 1.02 20.38 -6.18
N ALA A 107 1.33 21.63 -6.49
CA ALA A 107 0.78 22.34 -7.66
C ALA A 107 1.48 21.95 -8.98
N GLY A 108 2.53 21.13 -8.95
CA GLY A 108 3.29 20.69 -10.13
C GLY A 108 4.44 21.60 -10.53
N HIS A 109 4.71 22.68 -9.77
CA HIS A 109 5.82 23.61 -10.02
C HIS A 109 7.14 23.09 -9.42
N HIS A 110 7.52 21.87 -9.83
CA HIS A 110 8.61 21.12 -9.18
C HIS A 110 9.97 21.81 -9.22
N ALA A 111 10.33 22.43 -10.33
CA ALA A 111 11.61 23.15 -10.44
C ALA A 111 11.69 24.36 -9.47
N THR A 112 10.58 25.10 -9.32
CA THR A 112 10.51 26.21 -8.35
C THR A 112 10.49 25.66 -6.92
N ALA A 113 9.72 24.58 -6.67
CA ALA A 113 9.67 23.93 -5.36
C ALA A 113 11.08 23.48 -4.90
N ALA A 114 11.90 22.94 -5.79
CA ALA A 114 13.28 22.55 -5.49
C ALA A 114 14.13 23.71 -4.97
N GLN A 115 13.96 24.91 -5.52
CA GLN A 115 14.67 26.12 -5.03
C GLN A 115 14.22 26.51 -3.62
N TRP A 116 12.92 26.44 -3.34
CA TRP A 116 12.36 26.74 -2.02
C TRP A 116 12.80 25.71 -0.98
N PHE A 117 12.81 24.42 -1.34
CA PHE A 117 13.29 23.37 -0.45
C PHE A 117 14.79 23.49 -0.17
N ALA A 118 15.61 23.88 -1.17
CA ALA A 118 17.02 24.15 -0.97
C ALA A 118 17.24 25.24 0.08
N ALA A 119 16.56 26.40 -0.08
CA ALA A 119 16.64 27.51 0.86
C ALA A 119 16.05 27.17 2.24
N ALA A 120 15.04 26.31 2.27
CA ALA A 120 14.41 25.81 3.50
C ALA A 120 15.17 24.67 4.19
N ARG A 121 16.34 24.27 3.66
CA ARG A 121 17.17 23.16 4.17
C ARG A 121 16.40 21.84 4.28
N MET A 122 15.67 21.48 3.22
CA MET A 122 14.92 20.23 3.08
C MET A 122 15.50 19.40 1.92
N PRO A 123 16.66 18.74 2.09
CA PRO A 123 17.41 18.16 0.97
C PRO A 123 16.65 17.02 0.26
N VAL A 124 15.91 16.22 0.98
CA VAL A 124 15.18 15.10 0.38
C VAL A 124 13.97 15.59 -0.41
N HIS A 125 13.18 16.55 0.12
CA HIS A 125 12.12 17.20 -0.65
C HIS A 125 12.67 17.90 -1.90
N GLN A 126 13.85 18.51 -1.79
CA GLN A 126 14.55 19.09 -2.92
C GLN A 126 14.89 18.03 -3.98
N ALA A 127 15.46 16.89 -3.57
CA ALA A 127 15.81 15.80 -4.47
C ALA A 127 14.57 15.24 -5.20
N ILE A 128 13.49 14.99 -4.48
CA ILE A 128 12.22 14.53 -5.06
C ILE A 128 11.64 15.58 -6.03
N ALA A 129 11.71 16.86 -5.68
CA ALA A 129 11.22 17.91 -6.55
C ALA A 129 12.06 18.01 -7.85
N LEU A 130 13.38 17.83 -7.77
CA LEU A 130 14.26 17.77 -8.92
C LEU A 130 13.94 16.57 -9.82
N GLU A 131 13.71 15.38 -9.25
CA GLU A 131 13.28 14.19 -10.03
C GLU A 131 11.97 14.46 -10.78
N ARG A 132 11.00 15.03 -10.11
CA ARG A 132 9.70 15.37 -10.71
C ARG A 132 9.80 16.49 -11.75
N ALA A 133 10.81 17.35 -11.64
CA ALA A 133 11.15 18.35 -12.64
C ALA A 133 11.90 17.76 -13.85
N GLY A 134 12.34 16.50 -13.77
CA GLY A 134 13.13 15.83 -14.80
C GLY A 134 14.63 16.13 -14.74
N ASP A 135 15.10 16.78 -13.66
CA ASP A 135 16.52 17.03 -13.41
C ASP A 135 17.13 15.89 -12.58
N ASP A 136 17.15 14.71 -13.19
CA ASP A 136 17.70 13.50 -12.58
C ASP A 136 19.18 13.61 -12.24
N ALA A 137 19.92 14.48 -12.92
CA ALA A 137 21.34 14.70 -12.65
C ALA A 137 21.55 15.40 -11.29
N ALA A 138 20.92 16.55 -11.10
CA ALA A 138 20.99 17.26 -9.83
C ALA A 138 20.35 16.45 -8.69
N ALA A 139 19.27 15.72 -8.95
CA ALA A 139 18.64 14.83 -7.97
C ALA A 139 19.60 13.72 -7.53
N SER A 140 20.30 13.07 -8.45
CA SER A 140 21.25 12.00 -8.15
C SER A 140 22.43 12.45 -7.29
N GLU A 141 22.97 13.64 -7.57
CA GLU A 141 24.04 14.25 -6.76
C GLU A 141 23.56 14.51 -5.33
N LEU A 142 22.34 15.01 -5.20
CA LEU A 142 21.76 15.32 -3.90
C LEU A 142 21.41 14.03 -3.11
N TRP A 143 20.89 13.00 -3.77
CA TRP A 143 20.69 11.69 -3.15
C TRP A 143 21.99 11.08 -2.65
N GLN A 144 23.08 11.20 -3.41
CA GLN A 144 24.41 10.73 -2.98
C GLN A 144 24.89 11.48 -1.73
N LEU A 145 24.66 12.79 -1.66
CA LEU A 145 24.98 13.60 -0.48
C LEU A 145 24.14 13.15 0.73
N ILE A 146 22.83 12.97 0.55
CA ILE A 146 21.91 12.50 1.60
C ILE A 146 22.36 11.16 2.16
N MET A 147 22.68 10.17 1.29
CA MET A 147 23.15 8.85 1.72
C MET A 147 24.48 8.91 2.49
N SER A 148 25.28 9.95 2.32
CA SER A 148 26.54 10.13 3.04
C SER A 148 26.37 10.72 4.44
N ALA A 149 25.18 11.21 4.80
CA ALA A 149 24.90 11.80 6.10
C ALA A 149 24.90 10.74 7.21
N ASP A 150 25.61 11.02 8.31
CA ASP A 150 25.76 10.08 9.43
C ASP A 150 24.41 9.73 10.09
N GLU A 151 23.50 10.69 10.14
CA GLU A 151 22.15 10.53 10.71
C GLU A 151 21.31 9.47 9.99
N LEU A 152 21.54 9.26 8.69
CA LEU A 152 20.81 8.29 7.89
C LEU A 152 21.30 6.85 8.08
N ARG A 153 22.55 6.68 8.58
CA ARG A 153 23.13 5.34 8.80
C ARG A 153 22.37 4.50 9.81
N GLU A 154 21.78 5.13 10.81
CA GLU A 154 20.96 4.46 11.82
C GLU A 154 19.52 4.20 11.33
N ARG A 155 19.08 4.92 10.30
CA ARG A 155 17.74 4.86 9.73
C ARG A 155 17.73 3.96 8.49
N ARG A 156 17.85 2.63 8.71
CA ARG A 156 18.05 1.62 7.64
C ARG A 156 17.02 1.70 6.53
N TYR A 157 15.75 1.87 6.88
CA TYR A 157 14.66 1.90 5.90
C TYR A 157 14.75 3.14 5.01
N GLU A 158 14.98 4.29 5.60
CA GLU A 158 15.12 5.56 4.89
C GLU A 158 16.38 5.56 3.99
N LEU A 159 17.46 4.93 4.47
CA LEU A 159 18.65 4.75 3.64
C LEU A 159 18.38 3.86 2.42
N ALA A 160 17.63 2.78 2.59
CA ALA A 160 17.22 1.93 1.48
C ALA A 160 16.37 2.70 0.46
N LEU A 161 15.41 3.52 0.93
CA LEU A 161 14.60 4.38 0.06
C LEU A 161 15.45 5.40 -0.71
N ALA A 162 16.45 6.04 -0.07
CA ALA A 162 17.35 6.97 -0.74
C ALA A 162 18.18 6.27 -1.84
N LYS A 163 18.67 5.05 -1.56
CA LYS A 163 19.38 4.22 -2.55
C LYS A 163 18.51 3.89 -3.76
N ILE A 164 17.22 3.58 -3.55
CA ILE A 164 16.26 3.31 -4.62
C ILE A 164 16.15 4.51 -5.54
N ASN A 165 15.87 5.69 -4.99
CA ASN A 165 15.70 6.88 -5.82
C ASN A 165 16.98 7.27 -6.54
N TYR A 166 18.12 7.16 -5.88
CA TYR A 166 19.40 7.32 -6.55
C TYR A 166 19.55 6.38 -7.75
N GLY A 167 19.28 5.09 -7.55
CA GLY A 167 19.36 4.09 -8.62
C GLY A 167 18.38 4.36 -9.77
N LEU A 168 17.15 4.80 -9.47
CA LEU A 168 16.14 5.16 -10.47
C LEU A 168 16.52 6.43 -11.25
N CYS A 169 17.10 7.45 -10.60
CA CYS A 169 17.67 8.61 -11.30
C CYS A 169 18.74 8.19 -12.31
N LEU A 170 19.68 7.35 -11.88
CA LEU A 170 20.72 6.83 -12.77
C LEU A 170 20.14 6.01 -13.94
N LEU A 171 19.07 5.24 -13.68
CA LEU A 171 18.39 4.47 -14.73
C LEU A 171 17.76 5.39 -15.79
N ARG A 172 17.03 6.43 -15.36
CA ARG A 172 16.42 7.41 -16.26
C ARG A 172 17.46 8.15 -17.09
N MET A 173 18.60 8.48 -16.51
CA MET A 173 19.75 9.06 -17.21
C MET A 173 20.50 8.06 -18.11
N LYS A 174 20.15 6.78 -18.09
CA LYS A 174 20.89 5.70 -18.78
C LYS A 174 22.38 5.66 -18.39
N HIS A 175 22.67 5.97 -17.14
CA HIS A 175 24.03 6.01 -16.61
C HIS A 175 24.59 4.59 -16.44
N GLU A 176 25.89 4.39 -16.74
CA GLU A 176 26.54 3.07 -16.66
C GLU A 176 26.46 2.40 -15.28
N ARG A 177 26.41 3.19 -14.20
CA ARG A 177 26.29 2.72 -12.82
C ARG A 177 24.87 2.36 -12.39
N ALA A 178 23.85 2.62 -13.20
CA ALA A 178 22.46 2.42 -12.81
C ALA A 178 22.19 0.99 -12.34
N ARG A 179 22.69 0.00 -13.08
CA ARG A 179 22.52 -1.42 -12.72
C ARG A 179 23.15 -1.76 -11.37
N ALA A 180 24.36 -1.27 -11.11
CA ALA A 180 25.05 -1.51 -9.83
C ALA A 180 24.35 -0.80 -8.67
N ALA A 181 23.87 0.44 -8.87
CA ALA A 181 23.15 1.20 -7.86
C ALA A 181 21.81 0.56 -7.52
N LEU A 182 21.07 0.06 -8.51
CA LEU A 182 19.80 -0.65 -8.28
C LEU A 182 20.04 -1.99 -7.59
N ALA A 183 21.13 -2.72 -7.92
CA ALA A 183 21.48 -3.94 -7.20
C ALA A 183 21.80 -3.66 -5.72
N ASP A 184 22.54 -2.59 -5.43
CA ASP A 184 22.82 -2.16 -4.04
C ASP A 184 21.53 -1.74 -3.31
N ALA A 185 20.62 -1.05 -3.99
CA ALA A 185 19.32 -0.68 -3.44
C ALA A 185 18.45 -1.92 -3.14
N THR A 186 18.43 -2.89 -4.06
CA THR A 186 17.75 -4.17 -3.89
C THR A 186 18.24 -4.89 -2.63
N THR A 187 19.56 -5.05 -2.51
CA THR A 187 20.19 -5.68 -1.32
C THR A 187 19.82 -4.92 -0.03
N ALA A 188 19.84 -3.58 -0.06
CA ALA A 188 19.46 -2.79 1.10
C ALA A 188 17.99 -3.00 1.51
N VAL A 189 17.07 -3.13 0.56
CA VAL A 189 15.65 -3.42 0.83
C VAL A 189 15.48 -4.81 1.43
N GLU A 190 16.21 -5.81 0.91
CA GLU A 190 16.20 -7.17 1.43
C GLU A 190 16.70 -7.23 2.87
N GLU A 191 17.83 -6.58 3.16
CA GLU A 191 18.37 -6.48 4.53
C GLU A 191 17.38 -5.84 5.51
N VAL A 192 16.65 -4.82 5.06
CA VAL A 192 15.61 -4.16 5.87
C VAL A 192 14.40 -5.07 6.05
N ALA A 193 14.00 -5.81 5.01
CA ALA A 193 12.92 -6.78 5.10
C ALA A 193 13.24 -7.89 6.11
N ASP A 194 14.46 -8.44 6.04
CA ASP A 194 14.94 -9.47 6.97
C ASP A 194 15.02 -8.94 8.41
N TRP A 195 15.46 -7.70 8.58
CA TRP A 195 15.43 -7.06 9.89
C TRP A 195 14.03 -6.92 10.44
N PHE A 196 13.07 -6.45 9.64
CA PHE A 196 11.66 -6.37 10.06
C PHE A 196 11.07 -7.75 10.38
N GLU A 197 11.43 -8.81 9.64
CA GLU A 197 11.01 -10.17 9.98
C GLU A 197 11.58 -10.62 11.34
N THR A 198 12.84 -10.30 11.62
CA THR A 198 13.51 -10.64 12.87
C THR A 198 12.87 -9.93 14.06
N GLU A 199 12.50 -8.66 13.90
CA GLU A 199 11.77 -7.89 14.91
C GLU A 199 10.28 -8.29 15.02
N GLY A 200 9.82 -9.23 14.21
CA GLY A 200 8.42 -9.67 14.20
C GLY A 200 7.47 -8.71 13.47
N LEU A 201 7.98 -7.68 12.83
CA LEU A 201 7.22 -6.67 12.08
C LEU A 201 6.95 -7.15 10.64
N ARG A 202 6.32 -8.32 10.51
CA ARG A 202 6.11 -9.00 9.22
C ARG A 202 5.34 -8.18 8.20
N GLU A 203 4.46 -7.30 8.65
CA GLU A 203 3.72 -6.36 7.78
C GLU A 203 4.68 -5.41 7.04
N ARG A 204 5.66 -4.86 7.77
CA ARG A 204 6.68 -4.00 7.16
C ARG A 204 7.64 -4.78 6.26
N ALA A 205 7.99 -6.01 6.63
CA ALA A 205 8.76 -6.88 5.76
C ALA A 205 8.02 -7.16 4.45
N PHE A 206 6.72 -7.44 4.54
CA PHE A 206 5.88 -7.60 3.36
C PHE A 206 5.87 -6.35 2.46
N ASP A 207 5.76 -5.16 3.04
CA ASP A 207 5.83 -3.90 2.30
C ASP A 207 7.18 -3.72 1.59
N CYS A 208 8.29 -4.10 2.23
CA CYS A 208 9.62 -4.10 1.60
C CYS A 208 9.68 -5.03 0.38
N TYR A 209 9.15 -6.25 0.47
CA TYR A 209 9.11 -7.17 -0.66
C TYR A 209 8.18 -6.69 -1.80
N GLN A 210 7.10 -5.99 -1.49
CA GLN A 210 6.27 -5.33 -2.52
C GLN A 210 7.02 -4.17 -3.18
N LEU A 211 7.81 -3.41 -2.42
CA LEU A 211 8.67 -2.36 -2.94
C LEU A 211 9.73 -2.93 -3.88
N LEU A 212 10.35 -4.07 -3.52
CA LEU A 212 11.29 -4.79 -4.37
C LEU A 212 10.66 -5.19 -5.72
N ALA A 213 9.44 -5.74 -5.68
CA ALA A 213 8.70 -6.10 -6.89
C ALA A 213 8.42 -4.88 -7.79
N ARG A 214 8.10 -3.73 -7.19
CA ARG A 214 7.90 -2.48 -7.93
C ARG A 214 9.18 -1.98 -8.59
N ILE A 215 10.30 -1.93 -7.85
CA ILE A 215 11.60 -1.54 -8.40
C ILE A 215 11.95 -2.41 -9.61
N GLY A 216 11.78 -3.73 -9.47
CA GLY A 216 11.98 -4.68 -10.56
C GLY A 216 11.10 -4.39 -11.78
N SER A 217 9.85 -4.02 -11.56
CA SER A 217 8.91 -3.66 -12.62
C SER A 217 9.34 -2.37 -13.36
N GLU A 218 9.74 -1.33 -12.63
CA GLU A 218 10.21 -0.07 -13.22
C GLU A 218 11.54 -0.24 -13.96
N ALA A 219 12.43 -1.09 -13.45
CA ALA A 219 13.70 -1.41 -14.07
C ALA A 219 13.58 -2.43 -15.22
N GLY A 220 12.42 -3.02 -15.46
CA GLY A 220 12.24 -4.10 -16.43
C GLY A 220 12.95 -5.41 -16.01
N ALA A 221 13.25 -5.58 -14.73
CA ALA A 221 13.96 -6.74 -14.17
C ALA A 221 12.95 -7.72 -13.57
N PHE A 222 12.47 -8.66 -14.40
CA PHE A 222 11.46 -9.64 -13.95
C PHE A 222 11.94 -10.51 -12.78
N GLU A 223 13.23 -10.77 -12.66
CA GLU A 223 13.81 -11.54 -11.54
C GLU A 223 13.50 -10.88 -10.20
N ASN A 224 13.68 -9.57 -10.07
CA ASN A 224 13.37 -8.82 -8.85
C ASN A 224 11.85 -8.79 -8.57
N VAL A 225 11.03 -8.72 -9.64
CA VAL A 225 9.57 -8.84 -9.51
C VAL A 225 9.20 -10.20 -8.91
N ALA A 226 9.79 -11.27 -9.46
CA ALA A 226 9.54 -12.63 -9.02
C ALA A 226 9.98 -12.83 -7.56
N GLU A 227 11.14 -12.33 -7.20
CA GLU A 227 11.69 -12.42 -5.84
C GLU A 227 10.80 -11.70 -4.81
N GLY A 228 10.41 -10.46 -5.09
CA GLY A 228 9.51 -9.70 -4.23
C GLY A 228 8.17 -10.43 -4.01
N TYR A 229 7.56 -10.96 -5.07
CA TYR A 229 6.30 -11.71 -4.97
C TYR A 229 6.47 -13.04 -4.24
N LEU A 230 7.53 -13.81 -4.51
CA LEU A 230 7.76 -15.11 -3.87
C LEU A 230 8.04 -14.97 -2.37
N ASN A 231 8.80 -13.95 -1.95
CA ASN A 231 9.00 -13.66 -0.54
C ASN A 231 7.69 -13.22 0.13
N SER A 232 6.88 -12.40 -0.54
CA SER A 232 5.54 -12.05 -0.06
C SER A 232 4.65 -13.28 0.10
N VAL A 233 4.65 -14.19 -0.88
CA VAL A 233 3.96 -15.49 -0.81
C VAL A 233 4.46 -16.32 0.36
N ARG A 234 5.79 -16.36 0.61
CA ARG A 234 6.38 -17.10 1.74
C ARG A 234 5.83 -16.60 3.08
N ILE A 235 5.74 -15.29 3.27
CA ILE A 235 5.15 -14.69 4.48
C ILE A 235 3.69 -15.12 4.63
N LEU A 236 2.89 -14.96 3.57
CA LEU A 236 1.47 -15.31 3.60
C LEU A 236 1.22 -16.80 3.87
N ARG A 237 2.04 -17.69 3.29
CA ARG A 237 2.00 -19.13 3.54
C ARG A 237 2.30 -19.48 4.99
N ASN A 238 3.35 -18.88 5.56
CA ASN A 238 3.74 -19.11 6.94
C ASN A 238 2.68 -18.62 7.94
N ASP A 239 1.95 -17.57 7.57
CA ASP A 239 0.84 -17.04 8.36
C ASP A 239 -0.48 -17.80 8.13
N GLY A 240 -0.52 -18.79 7.25
CA GLY A 240 -1.71 -19.59 6.94
C GLY A 240 -2.75 -18.85 6.09
N LEU A 241 -2.36 -17.78 5.39
CA LEU A 241 -3.22 -16.96 4.53
C LEU A 241 -3.31 -17.58 3.13
N LYS A 242 -4.06 -18.69 3.02
CA LYS A 242 -4.03 -19.58 1.87
C LYS A 242 -4.48 -18.93 0.57
N LEU A 243 -5.59 -18.21 0.59
CA LEU A 243 -6.14 -17.59 -0.62
C LEU A 243 -5.37 -16.34 -1.03
N ASP A 244 -4.84 -15.57 -0.08
CA ASP A 244 -3.99 -14.43 -0.38
C ASP A 244 -2.66 -14.87 -1.01
N ALA A 245 -2.06 -15.96 -0.52
CA ALA A 245 -0.89 -16.56 -1.14
C ALA A 245 -1.18 -17.01 -2.58
N LEU A 246 -2.34 -17.67 -2.82
CA LEU A 246 -2.76 -18.07 -4.16
C LEU A 246 -2.99 -16.86 -5.07
N ARG A 247 -3.59 -15.80 -4.57
CA ARG A 247 -3.78 -14.55 -5.32
C ARG A 247 -2.46 -13.94 -5.77
N LEU A 248 -1.42 -13.95 -4.92
CA LEU A 248 -0.09 -13.45 -5.31
C LEU A 248 0.58 -14.36 -6.35
N TYR A 249 0.42 -15.68 -6.27
CA TYR A 249 0.87 -16.59 -7.34
C TYR A 249 0.20 -16.24 -8.67
N GLU A 250 -1.12 -16.03 -8.70
CA GLU A 250 -1.86 -15.64 -9.91
C GLU A 250 -1.42 -14.27 -10.46
N ALA A 251 -1.15 -13.32 -9.57
CA ALA A 251 -0.61 -12.02 -9.95
C ALA A 251 0.77 -12.16 -10.62
N LEU A 252 1.66 -12.95 -10.02
CA LEU A 252 2.99 -13.19 -10.56
C LEU A 252 2.94 -13.92 -11.91
N VAL A 253 2.03 -14.90 -12.08
CA VAL A 253 1.77 -15.56 -13.38
C VAL A 253 1.34 -14.54 -14.44
N THR A 254 0.47 -13.61 -14.06
CA THR A 254 -0.01 -12.56 -14.98
C THR A 254 1.14 -11.64 -15.41
N LEU A 255 1.99 -11.24 -14.46
CA LEU A 255 3.17 -10.41 -14.73
C LEU A 255 4.21 -11.15 -15.59
N ALA A 256 4.49 -12.43 -15.29
CA ALA A 256 5.37 -13.26 -16.10
C ALA A 256 4.90 -13.36 -17.56
N ARG A 257 3.60 -13.58 -17.76
CA ARG A 257 3.01 -13.61 -19.12
C ARG A 257 3.11 -12.27 -19.85
N ARG A 258 2.92 -11.15 -19.15
CA ARG A 258 3.08 -9.81 -19.73
C ARG A 258 4.53 -9.51 -20.11
N ALA A 259 5.48 -10.00 -19.32
CA ALA A 259 6.91 -9.89 -19.60
C ALA A 259 7.39 -10.86 -20.70
N GLY A 260 6.53 -11.76 -21.20
CA GLY A 260 6.92 -12.80 -22.16
C GLY A 260 7.62 -14.01 -21.54
N GLU A 261 7.72 -14.06 -20.21
CA GLU A 261 8.41 -15.12 -19.44
C GLU A 261 7.51 -16.36 -19.27
N HIS A 262 7.14 -17.01 -20.38
CA HIS A 262 6.21 -18.14 -20.36
C HIS A 262 6.76 -19.38 -19.63
N HIS A 263 8.08 -19.57 -19.68
CA HIS A 263 8.75 -20.63 -18.92
C HIS A 263 8.58 -20.40 -17.41
N ALA A 264 8.82 -19.17 -16.93
CA ALA A 264 8.63 -18.79 -15.53
C ALA A 264 7.16 -18.93 -15.11
N ALA A 265 6.22 -18.47 -15.95
CA ALA A 265 4.78 -18.62 -15.70
C ALA A 265 4.38 -20.09 -15.52
N ALA A 266 4.92 -21.00 -16.32
CA ALA A 266 4.66 -22.44 -16.19
C ALA A 266 5.19 -23.01 -14.87
N GLY A 267 6.41 -22.61 -14.46
CA GLY A 267 7.01 -23.02 -13.18
C GLY A 267 6.22 -22.51 -11.99
N ILE A 268 5.82 -21.22 -12.00
CA ILE A 268 5.03 -20.60 -10.94
C ILE A 268 3.67 -21.28 -10.79
N LEU A 269 2.97 -21.58 -11.91
CA LEU A 269 1.70 -22.31 -11.89
C LEU A 269 1.84 -23.71 -11.28
N ARG A 270 2.94 -24.42 -11.57
CA ARG A 270 3.22 -25.72 -10.97
C ARG A 270 3.44 -25.60 -9.45
N GLU A 271 4.24 -24.63 -9.01
CA GLU A 271 4.45 -24.39 -7.58
C GLU A 271 3.15 -24.02 -6.87
N ALA A 272 2.33 -23.17 -7.48
CA ALA A 272 1.00 -22.82 -6.98
C ALA A 272 0.08 -24.04 -6.87
N ALA A 273 0.12 -24.97 -7.84
CA ALA A 273 -0.63 -26.22 -7.80
C ALA A 273 -0.20 -27.13 -6.64
N ASP A 274 1.12 -27.27 -6.45
CA ASP A 274 1.68 -28.03 -5.33
C ASP A 274 1.34 -27.37 -3.98
N TYR A 275 1.35 -26.04 -3.95
CA TYR A 275 0.88 -25.30 -2.79
C TYR A 275 -0.60 -25.57 -2.51
N CYS A 276 -1.48 -25.47 -3.50
CA CYS A 276 -2.90 -25.77 -3.35
C CYS A 276 -3.14 -27.20 -2.83
N THR A 277 -2.36 -28.17 -3.32
CA THR A 277 -2.45 -29.55 -2.82
C THR A 277 -2.11 -29.63 -1.33
N ARG A 278 -1.00 -29.02 -0.89
CA ARG A 278 -0.61 -29.00 0.53
C ARG A 278 -1.56 -28.20 1.41
N ALA A 279 -2.13 -27.12 0.89
CA ALA A 279 -3.08 -26.25 1.59
C ALA A 279 -4.52 -26.79 1.59
N ALA A 280 -4.77 -27.92 0.94
CA ALA A 280 -6.10 -28.52 0.71
C ALA A 280 -7.08 -27.54 0.02
N LEU A 281 -6.58 -26.78 -0.97
CA LEU A 281 -7.41 -25.94 -1.83
C LEU A 281 -7.85 -26.73 -3.07
N PRO A 282 -9.08 -26.53 -3.59
CA PRO A 282 -9.64 -27.36 -4.67
C PRO A 282 -9.11 -27.00 -6.07
N TYR A 283 -8.14 -26.08 -6.19
CA TYR A 283 -7.72 -25.48 -7.46
C TYR A 283 -6.46 -26.11 -8.06
N ALA A 284 -5.86 -27.11 -7.41
CA ALA A 284 -4.58 -27.70 -7.82
C ALA A 284 -4.58 -28.18 -9.27
N ASP A 285 -5.67 -28.86 -9.69
CA ASP A 285 -5.75 -29.46 -11.03
C ASP A 285 -5.95 -28.41 -12.13
N ASP A 286 -6.67 -27.30 -11.86
CA ASP A 286 -6.77 -26.16 -12.78
C ASP A 286 -5.39 -25.52 -13.02
N LEU A 287 -4.62 -25.32 -11.94
CA LEU A 287 -3.28 -24.77 -12.02
C LEU A 287 -2.30 -25.68 -12.75
N ARG A 288 -2.40 -27.01 -12.55
CA ARG A 288 -1.61 -28.00 -13.31
C ARG A 288 -1.94 -27.97 -14.80
N LEU A 289 -3.24 -27.91 -15.13
CA LEU A 289 -3.70 -27.79 -16.51
C LEU A 289 -3.12 -26.54 -17.17
N ARG A 290 -3.24 -25.39 -16.53
CA ARG A 290 -2.73 -24.10 -17.02
C ARG A 290 -1.18 -24.06 -17.08
N SER A 291 -0.50 -24.76 -16.17
CA SER A 291 0.95 -24.95 -16.24
C SER A 291 1.35 -25.74 -17.48
N ALA A 292 0.64 -26.84 -17.77
CA ALA A 292 0.89 -27.65 -18.94
C ALA A 292 0.64 -26.87 -20.25
N GLU A 293 -0.41 -26.06 -20.33
CA GLU A 293 -0.67 -25.15 -21.45
C GLU A 293 0.46 -24.11 -21.63
N ALA A 294 0.98 -23.55 -20.53
CA ALA A 294 2.11 -22.64 -20.58
C ALA A 294 3.40 -23.32 -21.06
N TRP A 295 3.64 -24.58 -20.68
CA TRP A 295 4.75 -25.39 -21.19
C TRP A 295 4.63 -25.66 -22.70
N VAL A 296 3.42 -25.93 -23.21
CA VAL A 296 3.20 -26.06 -24.67
C VAL A 296 3.57 -24.76 -25.38
N LYS A 297 3.20 -23.63 -24.82
CA LYS A 297 3.54 -22.31 -25.40
C LYS A 297 5.05 -22.09 -25.40
N THR A 298 5.72 -22.34 -24.27
CA THR A 298 7.19 -22.27 -24.15
C THR A 298 7.87 -23.15 -25.20
N ALA A 299 7.41 -24.40 -25.38
CA ALA A 299 7.97 -25.32 -26.37
C ALA A 299 7.79 -24.80 -27.80
N THR A 300 6.61 -24.25 -28.12
CA THR A 300 6.30 -23.71 -29.45
C THR A 300 7.16 -22.50 -29.77
N GLU A 301 7.32 -21.58 -28.82
CA GLU A 301 8.17 -20.39 -28.97
C GLU A 301 9.65 -20.77 -29.10
N ALA A 302 10.13 -21.71 -28.27
CA ALA A 302 11.50 -22.23 -28.37
C ALA A 302 11.76 -22.89 -29.74
N GLN A 303 10.80 -23.61 -30.27
CA GLN A 303 10.89 -24.22 -31.61
C GLN A 303 10.94 -23.15 -32.71
N GLN A 304 10.09 -22.13 -32.63
CA GLN A 304 10.07 -21.00 -33.60
C GLN A 304 11.35 -20.16 -33.54
N ALA A 305 11.91 -19.99 -32.34
CA ALA A 305 13.17 -19.28 -32.15
C ALA A 305 14.42 -20.10 -32.55
N GLY A 306 14.26 -21.37 -32.94
CA GLY A 306 15.38 -22.24 -33.32
C GLY A 306 16.25 -22.70 -32.15
N HIS A 307 15.70 -22.72 -30.95
CA HIS A 307 16.40 -23.25 -29.77
C HIS A 307 16.75 -24.74 -29.90
N PRO A 308 17.74 -25.25 -29.14
CA PRO A 308 18.13 -26.65 -29.18
C PRO A 308 16.93 -27.60 -29.02
N LEU A 309 16.84 -28.61 -29.87
CA LEU A 309 15.76 -29.60 -29.91
C LEU A 309 15.52 -30.25 -28.53
N GLN A 310 16.57 -30.43 -27.71
CA GLN A 310 16.47 -30.96 -26.37
C GLN A 310 15.66 -30.03 -25.44
N MET A 311 15.80 -28.71 -25.59
CA MET A 311 14.98 -27.75 -24.83
C MET A 311 13.51 -27.84 -25.21
N VAL A 312 13.23 -27.90 -26.51
CA VAL A 312 11.87 -28.05 -27.05
C VAL A 312 11.24 -29.36 -26.59
N GLU A 313 11.99 -30.48 -26.68
CA GLU A 313 11.56 -31.80 -26.21
C GLU A 313 11.23 -31.78 -24.72
N ASN A 314 12.11 -31.22 -23.89
CA ASN A 314 11.91 -31.15 -22.44
C ASN A 314 10.65 -30.34 -22.08
N ALA A 315 10.41 -29.22 -22.74
CA ALA A 315 9.24 -28.39 -22.50
C ALA A 315 7.93 -29.11 -22.89
N TYR A 316 7.91 -29.82 -24.03
CA TYR A 316 6.77 -30.65 -24.40
C TYR A 316 6.56 -31.84 -23.44
N LEU A 317 7.63 -32.46 -22.94
CA LEU A 317 7.52 -33.53 -21.95
C LEU A 317 6.95 -33.02 -20.62
N ALA A 318 7.37 -31.83 -20.17
CA ALA A 318 6.79 -31.20 -18.99
C ALA A 318 5.30 -30.90 -19.18
N ALA A 319 4.89 -30.46 -20.37
CA ALA A 319 3.50 -30.28 -20.71
C ALA A 319 2.71 -31.60 -20.67
N ALA A 320 3.26 -32.68 -21.29
CA ALA A 320 2.61 -34.00 -21.32
C ALA A 320 2.42 -34.58 -19.90
N GLU A 321 3.44 -34.41 -19.02
CA GLU A 321 3.37 -34.79 -17.62
C GLU A 321 2.26 -34.04 -16.87
N GLY A 322 2.21 -32.70 -17.05
CA GLY A 322 1.19 -31.84 -16.46
C GLY A 322 -0.23 -32.24 -16.89
N PHE A 323 -0.48 -32.44 -18.18
CA PHE A 323 -1.77 -32.93 -18.68
C PHE A 323 -2.12 -34.33 -18.18
N ALA A 324 -1.15 -35.23 -18.14
CA ALA A 324 -1.38 -36.59 -17.62
C ALA A 324 -1.76 -36.58 -16.14
N SER A 325 -1.16 -35.68 -15.33
CA SER A 325 -1.44 -35.57 -13.90
C SER A 325 -2.91 -35.22 -13.60
N VAL A 326 -3.55 -34.50 -14.52
CA VAL A 326 -4.98 -34.11 -14.43
C VAL A 326 -5.88 -34.98 -15.34
N ARG A 327 -5.35 -36.06 -15.93
CA ARG A 327 -6.04 -36.96 -16.84
C ARG A 327 -6.64 -36.26 -18.08
N ALA A 328 -5.97 -35.23 -18.60
CA ALA A 328 -6.34 -34.55 -19.82
C ALA A 328 -5.71 -35.28 -21.04
N TYR A 329 -6.14 -36.50 -21.31
CA TYR A 329 -5.47 -37.42 -22.24
C TYR A 329 -5.50 -36.96 -23.69
N ARG A 330 -6.51 -36.21 -24.12
CA ARG A 330 -6.52 -35.61 -25.47
C ARG A 330 -5.34 -34.70 -25.68
N GLN A 331 -5.05 -33.81 -24.70
CA GLN A 331 -3.92 -32.91 -24.75
C GLN A 331 -2.58 -33.65 -24.64
N VAL A 332 -2.51 -34.73 -23.85
CA VAL A 332 -1.34 -35.62 -23.80
C VAL A 332 -1.03 -36.22 -25.18
N VAL A 333 -2.06 -36.76 -25.88
CA VAL A 333 -1.93 -37.31 -27.22
C VAL A 333 -1.47 -36.24 -28.23
N GLU A 334 -2.06 -35.05 -28.17
CA GLU A 334 -1.65 -33.92 -29.02
C GLU A 334 -0.17 -33.54 -28.82
N VAL A 335 0.27 -33.45 -27.56
CA VAL A 335 1.68 -33.10 -27.23
C VAL A 335 2.63 -34.19 -27.71
N TYR A 336 2.32 -35.47 -27.49
CA TYR A 336 3.15 -36.57 -28.04
C TYR A 336 3.14 -36.60 -29.56
N GLY A 337 2.04 -36.21 -30.22
CA GLY A 337 1.97 -36.03 -31.67
C GLY A 337 2.97 -34.96 -32.16
N ARG A 338 3.02 -33.82 -31.46
CA ARG A 338 4.00 -32.76 -31.73
C ARG A 338 5.43 -33.25 -31.52
N LEU A 339 5.72 -33.96 -30.43
CA LEU A 339 7.02 -34.59 -30.15
C LEU A 339 7.44 -35.59 -31.25
N ALA A 340 6.51 -36.39 -31.76
CA ALA A 340 6.76 -37.35 -32.85
C ALA A 340 7.05 -36.65 -34.19
N ALA A 341 6.63 -35.40 -34.37
CA ALA A 341 6.85 -34.59 -35.54
C ALA A 341 8.20 -33.82 -35.52
N LEU A 342 8.84 -33.70 -34.35
CA LEU A 342 10.15 -33.06 -34.24
C LEU A 342 11.25 -33.89 -34.92
N GLU A 343 12.33 -33.24 -35.34
CA GLU A 343 13.51 -33.88 -35.96
C GLU A 343 14.40 -34.61 -34.92
N LEU A 344 13.79 -35.42 -34.09
CA LEU A 344 14.45 -36.23 -33.06
C LEU A 344 14.97 -37.55 -33.63
N PRO A 345 15.87 -38.24 -32.90
CA PRO A 345 16.32 -39.60 -33.28
C PRO A 345 15.12 -40.56 -33.46
N THR A 346 15.23 -41.46 -34.47
CA THR A 346 14.16 -42.36 -34.88
C THR A 346 13.53 -43.13 -33.70
N LYS A 347 14.36 -43.61 -32.78
CA LYS A 347 13.88 -44.33 -31.57
C LYS A 347 12.93 -43.47 -30.70
N SER A 348 13.27 -42.18 -30.50
CA SER A 348 12.43 -41.25 -29.72
C SER A 348 11.11 -40.99 -30.43
N ARG A 349 11.16 -40.71 -31.75
CA ARG A 349 9.94 -40.51 -32.55
C ARG A 349 9.00 -41.72 -32.56
N GLU A 350 9.54 -42.92 -32.71
CA GLU A 350 8.76 -44.15 -32.64
C GLU A 350 8.17 -44.39 -31.24
N ARG A 351 8.92 -44.04 -30.17
CA ARG A 351 8.40 -44.12 -28.80
C ARG A 351 7.21 -43.20 -28.62
N TYR A 352 7.27 -41.97 -29.10
CA TYR A 352 6.17 -41.01 -28.99
C TYR A 352 4.97 -41.42 -29.83
N ARG A 353 5.15 -41.95 -31.03
CA ARG A 353 4.05 -42.53 -31.85
C ARG A 353 3.33 -43.66 -31.13
N ARG A 354 4.06 -44.59 -30.54
CA ARG A 354 3.45 -45.68 -29.75
C ARG A 354 2.65 -45.18 -28.56
N LEU A 355 3.09 -44.08 -27.91
CA LEU A 355 2.33 -43.44 -26.82
C LEU A 355 1.04 -42.81 -27.34
N VAL A 356 1.07 -42.13 -28.49
CA VAL A 356 -0.11 -41.59 -29.16
C VAL A 356 -1.13 -42.69 -29.42
N ASP A 357 -0.69 -43.81 -30.06
CA ASP A 357 -1.58 -44.95 -30.42
C ASP A 357 -2.20 -45.61 -29.17
N ARG A 358 -1.39 -45.76 -28.11
CA ARG A 358 -1.86 -46.38 -26.85
C ARG A 358 -2.84 -45.51 -26.10
N LEU A 359 -2.53 -44.22 -25.89
CA LEU A 359 -3.36 -43.33 -25.09
C LEU A 359 -4.61 -42.88 -25.83
N GLY A 360 -4.55 -42.75 -27.17
CA GLY A 360 -5.69 -42.34 -27.98
C GLY A 360 -6.84 -43.35 -28.01
N ASN A 361 -6.56 -44.63 -27.75
CA ASN A 361 -7.56 -45.71 -27.83
C ASN A 361 -8.09 -46.18 -26.47
N GLU A 362 -7.40 -45.92 -25.36
CA GLU A 362 -7.68 -46.58 -24.08
C GLU A 362 -8.10 -45.61 -22.95
N GLN A 363 -8.00 -44.30 -23.13
CA GLN A 363 -8.15 -43.36 -22.03
C GLN A 363 -9.23 -42.32 -22.29
N GLN A 364 -10.05 -42.07 -21.27
CA GLN A 364 -11.04 -40.98 -21.26
C GLN A 364 -10.57 -39.82 -20.40
N ASP A 365 -10.83 -38.60 -20.87
CA ASP A 365 -10.55 -37.39 -20.10
C ASP A 365 -11.34 -37.34 -18.80
N ALA A 366 -10.73 -36.85 -17.76
CA ALA A 366 -11.43 -36.53 -16.53
C ALA A 366 -12.37 -35.32 -16.72
N PRO A 367 -13.37 -35.16 -15.84
CA PRO A 367 -14.17 -33.94 -15.78
C PRO A 367 -13.26 -32.71 -15.66
N ARG A 368 -13.73 -31.56 -16.18
CA ARG A 368 -12.98 -30.29 -16.05
C ARG A 368 -12.68 -30.00 -14.59
N PRO A 369 -11.43 -29.60 -14.26
CA PRO A 369 -11.05 -29.20 -12.92
C PRO A 369 -11.87 -28.00 -12.41
N VAL A 370 -11.94 -27.84 -11.09
CA VAL A 370 -12.51 -26.65 -10.46
C VAL A 370 -11.63 -25.45 -10.79
N PRO A 371 -12.12 -24.46 -11.54
CA PRO A 371 -11.30 -23.33 -11.95
C PRO A 371 -10.98 -22.42 -10.76
N VAL A 372 -9.78 -21.81 -10.80
CA VAL A 372 -9.46 -20.72 -9.87
C VAL A 372 -10.46 -19.58 -10.12
N PRO A 373 -11.15 -19.09 -9.07
CA PRO A 373 -12.11 -17.97 -9.20
C PRO A 373 -11.48 -16.71 -9.79
N GLU A 374 -12.25 -15.98 -10.59
CA GLU A 374 -11.74 -14.80 -11.30
C GLU A 374 -11.24 -13.69 -10.37
N PHE A 375 -11.87 -13.51 -9.21
CA PHE A 375 -11.41 -12.52 -8.23
C PHE A 375 -10.02 -12.81 -7.63
N LEU A 376 -9.56 -14.07 -7.68
CA LEU A 376 -8.19 -14.43 -7.28
C LEU A 376 -7.17 -14.20 -8.40
N LYS A 377 -7.61 -14.08 -9.66
CA LYS A 377 -6.74 -13.80 -10.81
C LYS A 377 -6.55 -12.32 -11.08
N GLN A 378 -7.39 -11.46 -10.48
CA GLN A 378 -7.22 -10.03 -10.58
C GLN A 378 -5.93 -9.62 -9.88
N LEU A 379 -5.12 -8.81 -10.58
CA LEU A 379 -3.97 -8.18 -9.93
C LEU A 379 -4.47 -7.47 -8.67
N PRO A 380 -3.80 -7.66 -7.54
CA PRO A 380 -4.12 -6.85 -6.38
C PRO A 380 -4.05 -5.39 -6.81
N GLU A 381 -5.14 -4.65 -6.67
CA GLU A 381 -5.05 -3.20 -6.65
C GLU A 381 -4.23 -2.88 -5.40
N TYR A 382 -2.94 -2.68 -5.58
CA TYR A 382 -2.16 -2.03 -4.57
C TYR A 382 -2.62 -0.60 -4.61
N GLU A 383 -3.53 -0.26 -3.71
CA GLU A 383 -3.80 1.13 -3.40
C GLU A 383 -2.44 1.79 -3.18
N GLU A 384 -2.30 3.03 -3.60
CA GLU A 384 -1.12 3.88 -3.33
C GLU A 384 -0.68 3.85 -1.86
N VAL A 385 -1.56 3.41 -0.99
CA VAL A 385 -1.41 3.12 0.44
C VAL A 385 -0.21 2.22 0.79
N TRP A 386 0.23 1.37 -0.12
CA TRP A 386 1.35 0.45 0.09
C TRP A 386 2.71 1.07 -0.21
N TYR A 387 2.72 2.18 -0.90
CA TYR A 387 3.94 2.87 -1.23
C TYR A 387 4.17 3.98 -0.23
N VAL A 388 5.22 3.85 0.56
CA VAL A 388 5.77 5.01 1.24
C VAL A 388 6.25 5.94 0.14
N ASP A 389 5.46 6.96 -0.17
CA ASP A 389 5.96 8.09 -0.96
C ASP A 389 7.12 8.68 -0.16
N LEU A 390 8.29 8.79 -0.78
CA LEU A 390 9.45 9.38 -0.15
C LEU A 390 9.19 10.79 0.37
N ALA A 391 8.27 11.53 -0.26
CA ALA A 391 7.80 12.81 0.23
C ALA A 391 7.11 12.72 1.61
N GLU A 392 6.49 11.58 1.93
CA GLU A 392 5.83 11.38 3.23
C GLU A 392 6.80 11.07 4.36
N TRP A 393 7.87 10.34 4.06
CA TRP A 393 8.92 10.06 5.01
C TRP A 393 9.51 11.32 5.65
N GLU A 394 9.60 12.40 4.87
CA GLU A 394 10.29 13.62 5.28
C GLU A 394 9.46 14.67 5.96
N LEU A 395 8.16 14.53 5.96
CA LEU A 395 7.32 15.45 6.73
C LEU A 395 7.60 15.35 8.23
N ASP A 396 8.49 14.46 8.59
CA ASP A 396 9.24 14.33 9.86
C ASP A 396 8.36 14.42 11.12
N GLY A 397 7.07 14.09 10.96
CA GLY A 397 6.08 14.19 12.02
C GLY A 397 5.68 15.62 12.38
N ASP A 398 6.11 16.65 11.61
CA ASP A 398 5.59 18.01 11.80
C ASP A 398 4.13 18.08 11.29
N PRO A 399 3.13 18.19 12.21
CA PRO A 399 1.73 18.18 11.81
C PRO A 399 1.37 19.37 10.89
N GLY A 400 2.09 20.48 11.01
CA GLY A 400 1.87 21.64 10.15
C GLY A 400 2.30 21.38 8.71
N LEU A 401 3.44 20.72 8.50
CA LEU A 401 3.92 20.37 7.16
C LEU A 401 3.03 19.30 6.51
N ILE A 402 2.58 18.31 7.26
CA ILE A 402 1.64 17.29 6.79
C ILE A 402 0.32 17.93 6.38
N ALA A 403 -0.24 18.77 7.23
CA ALA A 403 -1.47 19.50 6.93
C ALA A 403 -1.31 20.39 5.68
N ALA A 404 -0.14 21.02 5.50
CA ALA A 404 0.17 21.79 4.30
C ALA A 404 0.17 20.94 3.04
N GLY A 405 0.74 19.74 3.09
CA GLY A 405 0.72 18.77 1.98
C GLY A 405 -0.69 18.36 1.57
N VAL A 406 -1.55 18.04 2.55
CA VAL A 406 -2.96 17.70 2.32
C VAL A 406 -3.74 18.90 1.77
N MET A 407 -3.53 20.09 2.35
CA MET A 407 -4.21 21.32 1.97
C MET A 407 -3.90 21.74 0.54
N ALA A 408 -2.66 21.59 0.10
CA ALA A 408 -2.22 21.96 -1.23
C ALA A 408 -2.66 20.97 -2.32
N ASP A 409 -2.96 19.73 -1.99
CA ASP A 409 -3.31 18.68 -2.94
C ASP A 409 -4.79 18.73 -3.31
N ARG A 410 -5.09 19.14 -4.55
CA ARG A 410 -6.45 19.25 -5.07
C ARG A 410 -7.18 17.91 -5.26
N ARG A 411 -6.49 16.78 -5.16
CA ARG A 411 -7.11 15.45 -5.19
C ARG A 411 -7.92 15.18 -3.92
N PHE A 412 -7.58 15.84 -2.81
CA PHE A 412 -8.38 15.74 -1.60
C PHE A 412 -9.67 16.58 -1.71
N PRO A 413 -10.79 16.08 -1.14
CA PRO A 413 -12.02 16.84 -1.06
C PRO A 413 -11.86 18.18 -0.34
N ASP A 414 -12.59 19.20 -0.75
CA ASP A 414 -12.48 20.56 -0.18
C ASP A 414 -12.64 20.61 1.34
N PHE A 415 -13.55 19.80 1.91
CA PHE A 415 -13.73 19.77 3.36
C PHE A 415 -12.47 19.24 4.08
N VAL A 416 -11.74 18.28 3.51
CA VAL A 416 -10.49 17.76 4.07
C VAL A 416 -9.41 18.83 3.99
N ARG A 417 -9.28 19.48 2.84
CA ARG A 417 -8.33 20.58 2.64
C ARG A 417 -8.58 21.75 3.60
N ARG A 418 -9.85 22.09 3.82
CA ARG A 418 -10.24 23.12 4.79
C ARG A 418 -9.84 22.75 6.23
N HIS A 419 -10.09 21.52 6.65
CA HIS A 419 -9.67 21.05 7.99
C HIS A 419 -8.15 21.13 8.16
N ALA A 420 -7.41 20.77 7.12
CA ALA A 420 -5.95 20.91 7.12
C ALA A 420 -5.50 22.37 7.23
N LEU A 421 -6.14 23.29 6.50
CA LEU A 421 -5.88 24.73 6.61
C LEU A 421 -6.12 25.25 8.04
N LEU A 422 -7.29 24.96 8.59
CA LEU A 422 -7.64 25.39 9.95
C LEU A 422 -6.67 24.82 11.00
N LEU A 423 -6.21 23.59 10.79
CA LEU A 423 -5.19 22.99 11.66
C LEU A 423 -3.88 23.80 11.61
N VAL A 424 -3.38 24.14 10.42
CA VAL A 424 -2.15 24.94 10.29
C VAL A 424 -2.31 26.30 10.95
N LEU A 425 -3.40 27.02 10.67
CA LEU A 425 -3.66 28.35 11.24
C LEU A 425 -3.76 28.31 12.77
N ASP A 426 -4.32 27.26 13.34
CA ASP A 426 -4.44 27.11 14.79
C ASP A 426 -3.10 26.75 15.45
N LEU A 427 -2.30 25.89 14.81
CA LEU A 427 -0.95 25.56 15.29
C LEU A 427 -0.05 26.78 15.34
N GLU A 428 -0.13 27.65 14.32
CA GLU A 428 0.65 28.89 14.29
C GLU A 428 0.21 29.88 15.38
N ARG A 429 -1.10 30.04 15.56
CA ARG A 429 -1.65 30.91 16.61
C ARG A 429 -1.18 30.51 18.00
N ARG A 430 -0.97 29.21 18.23
CA ARG A 430 -0.52 28.67 19.53
C ARG A 430 1.01 28.57 19.64
N GLY A 431 1.76 29.09 18.68
CA GLY A 431 3.22 29.02 18.69
C GLY A 431 3.78 27.60 18.65
N GLY A 432 3.02 26.64 18.10
CA GLY A 432 3.42 25.23 18.03
C GLY A 432 3.25 24.44 19.35
N GLN A 433 2.67 25.03 20.39
CA GLN A 433 2.52 24.41 21.71
C GLN A 433 1.12 23.79 21.96
N ALA A 434 0.46 23.30 20.94
CA ALA A 434 -0.80 22.59 21.13
C ALA A 434 -0.57 21.28 21.91
N PRO A 435 -1.48 20.89 22.85
CA PRO A 435 -1.40 19.59 23.50
C PRO A 435 -1.37 18.47 22.47
N ALA A 436 -0.46 17.51 22.61
CA ALA A 436 -0.25 16.43 21.62
C ALA A 436 -1.57 15.69 21.31
N VAL A 437 -2.41 15.45 22.31
CA VAL A 437 -3.73 14.80 22.15
C VAL A 437 -4.68 15.62 21.24
N ASP A 438 -4.66 16.96 21.33
CA ASP A 438 -5.47 17.81 20.44
C ASP A 438 -4.95 17.78 19.00
N VAL A 439 -3.63 17.73 18.81
CA VAL A 439 -3.01 17.56 17.50
C VAL A 439 -3.42 16.22 16.88
N ILE A 440 -3.37 15.14 17.67
CA ILE A 440 -3.78 13.80 17.23
C ILE A 440 -5.24 13.80 16.75
N ARG A 441 -6.16 14.36 17.51
CA ARG A 441 -7.59 14.45 17.14
C ARG A 441 -7.80 15.22 15.83
N ARG A 442 -7.04 16.27 15.61
CA ARG A 442 -7.12 17.06 14.37
C ARG A 442 -6.52 16.34 13.20
N LEU A 443 -5.40 15.64 13.37
CA LEU A 443 -4.81 14.77 12.34
C LEU A 443 -5.79 13.65 11.95
N GLU A 444 -6.43 13.01 12.93
CA GLU A 444 -7.48 12.02 12.69
C GLU A 444 -8.62 12.58 11.84
N SER A 445 -9.04 13.83 12.09
CA SER A 445 -10.13 14.46 11.33
C SER A 445 -9.80 14.70 9.85
N ILE A 446 -8.53 14.80 9.49
CA ILE A 446 -8.07 14.98 8.10
C ILE A 446 -8.35 13.73 7.27
N ARG A 447 -8.28 12.53 7.87
CA ARG A 447 -8.52 11.22 7.24
C ARG A 447 -7.73 11.01 5.95
N ALA A 448 -6.50 11.47 5.92
CA ALA A 448 -5.59 11.34 4.78
C ALA A 448 -4.39 10.47 5.15
N TYR A 449 -3.89 9.70 4.19
CA TYR A 449 -2.78 8.78 4.40
C TYR A 449 -1.51 9.44 5.01
N PRO A 450 -1.09 10.64 4.58
CA PRO A 450 0.11 11.29 5.12
C PRO A 450 0.11 11.47 6.64
N VAL A 451 -1.05 11.55 7.28
CA VAL A 451 -1.13 11.74 8.74
C VAL A 451 -0.58 10.55 9.53
N ILE A 452 -0.48 9.36 8.90
CA ILE A 452 0.01 8.16 9.57
C ILE A 452 1.45 8.34 10.02
N ALA A 453 2.32 8.90 9.17
CA ALA A 453 3.72 9.14 9.52
C ALA A 453 3.87 10.06 10.74
N ALA A 454 3.03 11.10 10.85
CA ALA A 454 3.00 11.96 12.02
C ALA A 454 2.54 11.22 13.27
N LEU A 455 1.50 10.41 13.15
CA LEU A 455 0.98 9.63 14.27
C LEU A 455 1.99 8.57 14.75
N GLU A 456 2.69 7.90 13.83
CA GLU A 456 3.77 6.97 14.18
C GLU A 456 4.86 7.64 15.02
N ARG A 457 5.21 8.87 14.72
CA ARG A 457 6.20 9.62 15.51
C ARG A 457 5.66 10.07 16.86
N LEU A 458 4.40 10.48 16.92
CA LEU A 458 3.74 10.82 18.18
C LEU A 458 3.58 9.59 19.09
N TYR A 459 3.51 8.38 18.53
CA TYR A 459 3.48 7.14 19.30
C TYR A 459 4.78 6.88 20.08
N LEU A 460 5.90 7.45 19.67
CA LEU A 460 7.17 7.37 20.39
C LEU A 460 7.19 8.20 21.69
N SER A 461 6.10 8.90 22.01
CA SER A 461 5.99 9.70 23.24
C SER A 461 6.12 8.82 24.50
N PRO A 462 6.84 9.29 25.53
CA PRO A 462 6.86 8.64 26.84
C PRO A 462 5.51 8.69 27.56
N ASP A 463 4.61 9.64 27.20
CA ASP A 463 3.28 9.78 27.80
C ASP A 463 2.30 8.74 27.22
N ALA A 464 1.80 7.85 28.11
CA ALA A 464 0.84 6.82 27.73
C ALA A 464 -0.47 7.41 27.16
N ASN A 465 -0.92 8.58 27.63
CA ASN A 465 -2.14 9.22 27.09
C ASN A 465 -1.96 9.61 25.61
N VAL A 466 -0.76 10.02 25.22
CA VAL A 466 -0.43 10.34 23.82
C VAL A 466 -0.44 9.05 23.00
N ARG A 467 0.21 7.98 23.46
CA ARG A 467 0.24 6.70 22.76
C ARG A 467 -1.17 6.06 22.65
N GLU A 468 -1.99 6.15 23.70
CA GLU A 468 -3.39 5.73 23.69
C GLU A 468 -4.20 6.49 22.63
N ALA A 469 -4.09 7.82 22.59
CA ALA A 469 -4.80 8.64 21.62
C ALA A 469 -4.36 8.31 20.18
N VAL A 470 -3.07 8.06 19.95
CA VAL A 470 -2.56 7.62 18.64
C VAL A 470 -3.12 6.25 18.26
N ALA A 471 -3.07 5.26 19.17
CA ALA A 471 -3.62 3.94 18.92
C ALA A 471 -5.12 4.00 18.58
N ALA A 472 -5.89 4.86 19.25
CA ALA A 472 -7.30 5.08 18.96
C ALA A 472 -7.54 5.74 17.57
N ALA A 473 -6.73 6.74 17.21
CA ALA A 473 -6.80 7.43 15.93
C ALA A 473 -6.49 6.49 14.76
N MET A 474 -5.50 5.60 14.91
CA MET A 474 -5.16 4.60 13.89
C MET A 474 -6.33 3.69 13.53
N GLY A 475 -7.18 3.34 14.50
CA GLY A 475 -8.37 2.53 14.25
C GLY A 475 -9.44 3.24 13.41
N SER A 476 -9.50 4.56 13.45
CA SER A 476 -10.48 5.35 12.69
C SER A 476 -10.03 5.70 11.27
N LEU A 477 -8.73 5.78 11.04
CA LEU A 477 -8.15 6.13 9.73
C LEU A 477 -8.29 5.02 8.70
N ARG A 478 -8.33 3.75 9.12
CA ARG A 478 -8.57 2.56 8.27
C ARG A 478 -7.57 2.38 7.14
N PHE A 479 -6.31 2.73 7.36
CA PHE A 479 -5.23 2.44 6.43
C PHE A 479 -4.51 1.14 6.80
N LYS A 480 -3.99 0.42 5.82
CA LYS A 480 -3.27 -0.83 6.07
C LYS A 480 -2.04 -0.62 6.95
N ARG A 481 -1.28 0.44 6.73
CA ARG A 481 -0.11 0.81 7.54
C ARG A 481 -0.45 1.00 9.03
N SER A 482 -1.69 1.37 9.36
CA SER A 482 -2.16 1.50 10.75
C SER A 482 -2.02 0.20 11.55
N PHE A 483 -2.03 -0.97 10.90
CA PHE A 483 -1.87 -2.25 11.59
C PHE A 483 -0.51 -2.45 12.22
N SER A 484 0.56 -1.89 11.65
CA SER A 484 1.90 -1.93 12.25
C SER A 484 1.86 -1.33 13.64
N LEU A 485 1.33 -0.11 13.75
CA LEU A 485 1.27 0.61 15.02
C LEU A 485 0.25 0.00 16.00
N VAL A 486 -0.89 -0.46 15.49
CA VAL A 486 -1.87 -1.17 16.33
C VAL A 486 -1.26 -2.45 16.89
N GLY A 487 -0.45 -3.18 16.10
CA GLY A 487 0.29 -4.35 16.55
C GLY A 487 1.30 -4.04 17.66
N GLU A 488 2.00 -2.91 17.56
CA GLU A 488 2.87 -2.39 18.63
C GLU A 488 2.07 -2.00 19.87
N GLY A 489 0.95 -1.31 19.68
CA GLY A 489 0.04 -0.91 20.77
C GLY A 489 -0.53 -2.10 21.55
N LEU A 490 -0.75 -3.24 20.91
CA LEU A 490 -1.16 -4.48 21.61
C LEU A 490 -0.06 -5.05 22.53
N ARG A 491 1.20 -4.62 22.34
CA ARG A 491 2.35 -5.01 23.17
C ARG A 491 2.78 -3.93 24.15
N ASP A 492 2.13 -2.77 24.15
CA ASP A 492 2.50 -1.63 25.02
C ASP A 492 2.47 -2.04 26.48
N ASP A 493 3.37 -1.47 27.27
CA ASP A 493 3.45 -1.71 28.71
C ASP A 493 2.20 -1.19 29.43
N ASP A 494 1.60 -0.10 28.93
CA ASP A 494 0.41 0.51 29.51
C ASP A 494 -0.89 -0.19 29.08
N SER A 495 -1.74 -0.50 30.03
CA SER A 495 -3.00 -1.23 29.79
C SER A 495 -4.02 -0.41 28.98
N SER A 496 -4.05 0.92 29.14
CA SER A 496 -4.98 1.79 28.40
C SER A 496 -4.61 1.83 26.92
N VAL A 497 -3.32 1.84 26.59
CA VAL A 497 -2.82 1.79 25.22
C VAL A 497 -3.18 0.45 24.57
N ARG A 498 -2.99 -0.68 25.30
CA ARG A 498 -3.39 -2.01 24.79
C ARG A 498 -4.90 -2.11 24.54
N GLU A 499 -5.70 -1.52 25.42
CA GLU A 499 -7.16 -1.50 25.27
C GLU A 499 -7.60 -0.66 24.06
N ALA A 500 -7.01 0.52 23.86
CA ALA A 500 -7.22 1.36 22.68
C ALA A 500 -6.81 0.64 21.38
N ALA A 501 -5.68 -0.06 21.37
CA ALA A 501 -5.21 -0.85 20.24
C ALA A 501 -6.17 -2.02 19.91
N ALA A 502 -6.64 -2.75 20.93
CA ALA A 502 -7.63 -3.82 20.74
C ALA A 502 -8.97 -3.28 20.20
N ALA A 503 -9.44 -2.15 20.73
CA ALA A 503 -10.63 -1.47 20.22
C ALA A 503 -10.45 -1.01 18.75
N SER A 504 -9.27 -0.51 18.41
CA SER A 504 -8.91 -0.08 17.06
C SER A 504 -8.87 -1.24 16.07
N THR A 505 -8.39 -2.40 16.49
CA THR A 505 -8.45 -3.63 15.69
C THR A 505 -9.87 -3.92 15.20
N THR A 506 -10.90 -3.70 16.04
CA THR A 506 -12.31 -3.93 15.63
C THR A 506 -12.85 -2.94 14.60
N ARG A 507 -12.20 -1.78 14.45
CA ARG A 507 -12.59 -0.70 13.54
C ARG A 507 -11.90 -0.79 12.19
N LEU A 508 -10.75 -1.48 12.10
CA LEU A 508 -9.96 -1.66 10.89
C LEU A 508 -10.59 -2.69 9.95
N VAL A 509 -11.78 -2.35 9.44
CA VAL A 509 -12.59 -3.21 8.58
C VAL A 509 -12.63 -2.64 7.18
N PHE A 510 -11.85 -3.25 6.28
CA PHE A 510 -11.83 -2.97 4.84
C PHE A 510 -11.28 -4.20 4.09
N PRO A 511 -11.48 -4.34 2.77
CA PRO A 511 -11.15 -5.58 2.05
C PRO A 511 -9.71 -6.08 2.25
N HIS A 512 -8.74 -5.18 2.30
CA HIS A 512 -7.31 -5.54 2.46
C HIS A 512 -6.86 -5.70 3.93
N ALA A 513 -7.78 -5.57 4.90
CA ALA A 513 -7.48 -5.71 6.32
C ALA A 513 -7.34 -7.17 6.77
N PHE A 514 -7.74 -8.14 5.94
CA PHE A 514 -7.80 -9.54 6.34
C PHE A 514 -6.45 -10.08 6.82
N GLU A 515 -5.41 -9.88 6.03
CA GLU A 515 -4.07 -10.38 6.32
C GLU A 515 -3.52 -9.85 7.67
N PRO A 516 -3.43 -8.52 7.91
CA PRO A 516 -2.96 -8.00 9.18
C PRO A 516 -3.85 -8.41 10.37
N LEU A 517 -5.17 -8.48 10.21
CA LEU A 517 -6.06 -8.99 11.26
C LEU A 517 -5.79 -10.46 11.59
N ARG A 518 -5.50 -11.27 10.57
CA ARG A 518 -5.13 -12.67 10.74
C ARG A 518 -3.82 -12.81 11.50
N ARG A 519 -2.85 -11.92 11.25
CA ARG A 519 -1.59 -11.87 12.02
C ARG A 519 -1.85 -11.53 13.48
N ILE A 520 -2.67 -10.52 13.76
CA ILE A 520 -3.07 -10.17 15.14
C ILE A 520 -3.71 -11.38 15.84
N PHE A 521 -4.60 -12.10 15.16
CA PHE A 521 -5.19 -13.32 15.71
C PHE A 521 -4.16 -14.40 16.05
N SER A 522 -3.07 -14.48 15.29
CA SER A 522 -2.01 -15.48 15.48
C SER A 522 -1.03 -15.15 16.61
N LEU A 523 -1.03 -13.91 17.11
CA LEU A 523 -0.15 -13.50 18.21
C LEU A 523 -0.56 -14.22 19.50
N ARG A 524 0.39 -14.93 20.12
CA ARG A 524 0.19 -15.69 21.36
C ARG A 524 0.82 -14.99 22.58
N ASP A 525 1.91 -14.28 22.33
CA ASP A 525 2.75 -13.69 23.37
C ASP A 525 2.35 -12.23 23.67
N LEU A 526 1.03 -11.98 23.78
CA LEU A 526 0.49 -10.68 24.13
C LEU A 526 -0.05 -10.70 25.57
N PRO A 527 0.13 -9.63 26.35
CA PRO A 527 -0.44 -9.52 27.70
C PRO A 527 -1.97 -9.76 27.73
N ASP A 528 -2.69 -9.26 26.72
CA ASP A 528 -4.14 -9.38 26.57
C ASP A 528 -4.54 -10.17 25.30
N ALA A 529 -3.84 -11.29 25.01
CA ALA A 529 -3.95 -12.05 23.77
C ALA A 529 -5.41 -12.44 23.40
N GLU A 530 -6.24 -12.82 24.37
CA GLU A 530 -7.63 -13.21 24.12
C GLU A 530 -8.50 -12.04 23.64
N LYS A 531 -8.31 -10.84 24.23
CA LYS A 531 -9.00 -9.63 23.78
C LYS A 531 -8.60 -9.26 22.35
N ALA A 532 -7.30 -9.28 22.05
CA ALA A 532 -6.79 -8.99 20.71
C ALA A 532 -7.33 -9.98 19.66
N ARG A 533 -7.32 -11.26 19.96
CA ARG A 533 -7.84 -12.32 19.09
C ARG A 533 -9.35 -12.18 18.86
N THR A 534 -10.12 -11.91 19.92
CA THR A 534 -11.56 -11.64 19.83
C THR A 534 -11.84 -10.43 18.94
N ALA A 535 -11.08 -9.34 19.11
CA ALA A 535 -11.17 -8.14 18.29
C ALA A 535 -10.90 -8.44 16.81
N ALA A 536 -9.85 -9.22 16.52
CA ALA A 536 -9.50 -9.63 15.16
C ALA A 536 -10.60 -10.46 14.50
N VAL A 537 -11.15 -11.48 15.18
CA VAL A 537 -12.26 -12.31 14.63
C VAL A 537 -13.49 -11.47 14.33
N ARG A 538 -13.86 -10.54 15.22
CA ARG A 538 -14.99 -9.63 15.00
C ARG A 538 -14.77 -8.70 13.80
N ALA A 539 -13.55 -8.22 13.60
CA ALA A 539 -13.22 -7.39 12.46
C ALA A 539 -13.24 -8.20 11.15
N ILE A 540 -12.59 -9.38 11.13
CA ILE A 540 -12.58 -10.30 9.99
C ILE A 540 -14.00 -10.67 9.56
N GLY A 541 -14.89 -10.91 10.51
CA GLY A 541 -16.29 -11.23 10.23
C GLY A 541 -17.07 -10.17 9.45
N LYS A 542 -16.57 -8.94 9.39
CA LYS A 542 -17.19 -7.82 8.66
C LYS A 542 -16.60 -7.58 7.27
N ILE A 543 -15.50 -8.26 6.91
CA ILE A 543 -14.77 -7.98 5.65
C ILE A 543 -15.49 -8.53 4.41
N ASN A 544 -16.27 -9.60 4.52
CA ASN A 544 -17.03 -10.18 3.40
C ASN A 544 -16.16 -10.56 2.17
N THR A 545 -14.96 -11.10 2.39
CA THR A 545 -14.08 -11.63 1.34
C THR A 545 -13.89 -13.14 1.47
N ALA A 546 -13.41 -13.79 0.40
CA ALA A 546 -13.18 -15.23 0.42
C ALA A 546 -12.15 -15.67 1.48
N PRO A 547 -11.00 -14.99 1.67
CA PRO A 547 -10.08 -15.29 2.76
C PRO A 547 -10.72 -15.17 4.15
N ALA A 548 -11.57 -14.16 4.35
CA ALA A 548 -12.28 -13.99 5.61
C ALA A 548 -13.27 -15.13 5.85
N LEU A 549 -14.01 -15.56 4.81
CA LEU A 549 -14.92 -16.71 4.88
C LEU A 549 -14.16 -17.99 5.23
N GLU A 550 -13.03 -18.26 4.58
CA GLU A 550 -12.20 -19.44 4.87
C GLU A 550 -11.75 -19.44 6.33
N PHE A 551 -11.21 -18.32 6.79
CA PHE A 551 -10.77 -18.14 8.17
C PHE A 551 -11.90 -18.44 9.18
N LEU A 552 -13.11 -17.93 8.93
CA LEU A 552 -14.26 -18.17 9.81
C LEU A 552 -14.66 -19.66 9.80
N CYS A 553 -14.63 -20.31 8.65
CA CYS A 553 -14.90 -21.74 8.56
C CYS A 553 -13.84 -22.59 9.28
N ASP A 554 -12.57 -22.16 9.25
CA ASP A 554 -11.50 -22.82 10.03
C ASP A 554 -11.76 -22.72 11.54
N ARG A 555 -12.29 -21.58 12.04
CA ARG A 555 -12.68 -21.47 13.48
C ARG A 555 -13.75 -22.46 13.89
N LEU A 556 -14.63 -22.87 12.94
CA LEU A 556 -15.63 -23.91 13.21
C LEU A 556 -15.02 -25.33 13.31
N ARG A 557 -13.83 -25.53 12.73
CA ARG A 557 -13.09 -26.81 12.75
C ARG A 557 -12.22 -26.95 13.99
N GLU A 558 -11.90 -25.82 14.62
CA GLU A 558 -11.12 -25.81 15.86
C GLU A 558 -11.98 -26.10 17.08
N ASN A 559 -11.34 -26.65 18.11
CA ASN A 559 -12.04 -27.03 19.37
C ASN A 559 -12.26 -25.83 20.32
N ASP A 560 -12.28 -24.61 19.78
CA ASP A 560 -12.47 -23.38 20.57
C ASP A 560 -13.90 -22.84 20.39
N LYS A 561 -14.73 -23.07 21.39
CA LYS A 561 -16.14 -22.68 21.35
C LYS A 561 -16.36 -21.18 21.23
N VAL A 562 -15.50 -20.35 21.85
CA VAL A 562 -15.66 -18.89 21.83
C VAL A 562 -15.47 -18.35 20.41
N PHE A 563 -14.41 -18.77 19.73
CA PHE A 563 -14.16 -18.33 18.36
C PHE A 563 -15.12 -18.98 17.36
N ALA A 564 -15.57 -20.20 17.62
CA ALA A 564 -16.61 -20.83 16.79
C ALA A 564 -17.94 -20.07 16.85
N GLU A 565 -18.39 -19.61 18.03
CA GLU A 565 -19.60 -18.79 18.18
C GLU A 565 -19.47 -17.42 17.46
N LEU A 566 -18.33 -16.76 17.60
CA LEU A 566 -18.06 -15.51 16.90
C LEU A 566 -18.06 -15.69 15.38
N ALA A 567 -17.46 -16.78 14.88
CA ALA A 567 -17.44 -17.12 13.47
C ALA A 567 -18.85 -17.43 12.94
N LEU A 568 -19.66 -18.18 13.68
CA LEU A 568 -21.05 -18.44 13.32
C LEU A 568 -21.89 -17.17 13.21
N HIS A 569 -21.70 -16.25 14.15
CA HIS A 569 -22.38 -14.96 14.10
C HIS A 569 -21.98 -14.18 12.83
N ALA A 570 -20.70 -14.11 12.53
CA ALA A 570 -20.19 -13.43 11.34
C ALA A 570 -20.67 -14.08 10.03
N LEU A 571 -20.68 -15.41 9.94
CA LEU A 571 -21.16 -16.13 8.78
C LEU A 571 -22.66 -15.90 8.51
N ARG A 572 -23.47 -15.70 9.54
CA ARG A 572 -24.88 -15.29 9.40
C ARG A 572 -25.04 -13.90 8.82
N GLU A 573 -24.07 -13.01 9.00
CA GLU A 573 -24.10 -11.63 8.49
C GLU A 573 -23.49 -11.47 7.08
N LEU A 574 -23.00 -12.56 6.48
CA LEU A 574 -22.37 -12.54 5.16
C LEU A 574 -23.32 -11.96 4.10
N THR A 575 -22.83 -11.03 3.30
CA THR A 575 -23.66 -10.30 2.30
C THR A 575 -23.18 -10.46 0.87
N ASN A 576 -21.93 -10.85 0.65
CA ASN A 576 -21.33 -10.99 -0.67
C ASN A 576 -21.80 -12.28 -1.35
N SER A 577 -22.63 -12.16 -2.38
CA SER A 577 -23.17 -13.31 -3.13
C SER A 577 -22.14 -14.01 -4.01
N GLU A 578 -21.03 -13.36 -4.37
CA GLU A 578 -19.94 -13.98 -5.14
C GLU A 578 -19.24 -15.09 -4.36
N LEU A 579 -19.37 -15.08 -3.02
CA LEU A 579 -18.82 -16.11 -2.15
C LEU A 579 -19.65 -17.40 -2.11
N LEU A 580 -20.82 -17.44 -2.74
CA LEU A 580 -21.72 -18.58 -2.69
C LEU A 580 -21.08 -19.91 -3.16
N PRO A 581 -20.35 -19.99 -4.29
CA PRO A 581 -19.69 -21.23 -4.71
C PRO A 581 -18.69 -21.74 -3.69
N TYR A 582 -17.92 -20.81 -3.10
CA TYR A 582 -16.94 -21.14 -2.07
C TYR A 582 -17.61 -21.57 -0.76
N LEU A 583 -18.66 -20.87 -0.33
CA LEU A 583 -19.43 -21.23 0.86
C LEU A 583 -20.03 -22.64 0.75
N ARG A 584 -20.58 -23.02 -0.42
CA ARG A 584 -21.09 -24.37 -0.66
C ARG A 584 -20.02 -25.44 -0.50
N HIS A 585 -18.82 -25.19 -0.99
CA HIS A 585 -17.70 -26.09 -0.79
C HIS A 585 -17.35 -26.24 0.70
N GLN A 586 -17.40 -25.15 1.46
CA GLN A 586 -17.10 -25.17 2.89
C GLN A 586 -18.14 -25.92 3.73
N VAL A 587 -19.40 -26.01 3.30
CA VAL A 587 -20.46 -26.79 3.99
C VAL A 587 -20.04 -28.25 4.16
N GLU A 588 -19.39 -28.85 3.17
CA GLU A 588 -18.93 -30.24 3.23
C GLU A 588 -17.77 -30.45 4.20
N LEU A 589 -16.95 -29.41 4.39
CA LEU A 589 -15.70 -29.47 5.16
C LEU A 589 -15.87 -29.14 6.65
N VAL A 590 -16.94 -28.44 7.03
CA VAL A 590 -17.20 -28.08 8.44
C VAL A 590 -17.85 -29.23 9.22
N PRO A 591 -17.69 -29.26 10.56
CA PRO A 591 -18.34 -30.23 11.41
C PRO A 591 -19.88 -30.26 11.22
N PRO A 592 -20.53 -31.42 11.31
CA PRO A 592 -21.98 -31.55 11.07
C PRO A 592 -22.86 -30.60 11.86
N ALA A 593 -22.46 -30.26 13.09
CA ALA A 593 -23.18 -29.34 13.98
C ALA A 593 -23.38 -27.92 13.40
N TYR A 594 -22.51 -27.49 12.47
CA TYR A 594 -22.51 -26.15 11.90
C TYR A 594 -23.04 -26.07 10.47
N ARG A 595 -23.22 -27.22 9.79
CA ARG A 595 -23.64 -27.29 8.37
C ARG A 595 -24.97 -26.59 8.11
N ALA A 596 -25.96 -26.78 8.98
CA ALA A 596 -27.27 -26.15 8.83
C ALA A 596 -27.22 -24.62 8.75
N VAL A 597 -26.30 -23.98 9.50
CA VAL A 597 -26.11 -22.52 9.49
C VAL A 597 -25.50 -22.07 8.17
N LEU A 598 -24.50 -22.77 7.67
CA LEU A 598 -23.86 -22.45 6.39
C LEU A 598 -24.82 -22.65 5.21
N GLU A 599 -25.61 -23.72 5.22
CA GLU A 599 -26.66 -23.97 4.22
C GLU A 599 -27.73 -22.89 4.21
N ASP A 600 -28.16 -22.44 5.38
CA ASP A 600 -29.13 -21.34 5.50
C ASP A 600 -28.54 -20.02 4.96
N THR A 601 -27.27 -19.75 5.28
CA THR A 601 -26.54 -18.60 4.74
C THR A 601 -26.43 -18.69 3.22
N ALA A 602 -26.10 -19.86 2.67
CA ALA A 602 -26.04 -20.09 1.23
C ALA A 602 -27.40 -19.82 0.56
N ARG A 603 -28.50 -20.37 1.10
CA ARG A 603 -29.86 -20.14 0.61
C ARG A 603 -30.23 -18.65 0.64
N ARG A 604 -29.80 -17.91 1.65
CA ARG A 604 -30.04 -16.48 1.75
C ARG A 604 -29.27 -15.70 0.68
N LEU A 605 -28.00 -16.02 0.44
CA LEU A 605 -27.20 -15.41 -0.63
C LEU A 605 -27.78 -15.70 -2.01
N GLU A 606 -28.27 -16.92 -2.27
CA GLU A 606 -28.96 -17.27 -3.53
C GLU A 606 -30.20 -16.41 -3.79
N ARG A 607 -31.02 -16.17 -2.75
CA ARG A 607 -32.20 -15.30 -2.88
C ARG A 607 -31.85 -13.85 -3.23
N ARG A 608 -30.66 -13.38 -2.88
CA ARG A 608 -30.18 -12.05 -3.23
C ARG A 608 -29.67 -11.94 -4.67
N MET A 609 -29.33 -13.07 -5.28
CA MET A 609 -28.89 -13.11 -6.69
C MET A 609 -30.05 -13.17 -7.69
N ARG A 610 -31.24 -13.57 -7.21
CA ARG A 610 -32.50 -13.58 -7.98
C ARG A 610 -33.20 -12.23 -7.88
#